data_9ef2c243d72d2a8ffdbacd8d325edd14
#
_entry.id   9ef2c243d72d2a8ffdbacd8d325edd14
#
_cell.length_a   1.000
_cell.length_b   1.000
_cell.length_c   1.000
_cell.angle_alpha   90.00
_cell.angle_beta   90.00
_cell.angle_gamma   90.00
#
_symmetry.space_group_name_H-M   'P 1'
#
loop_
_entity.id
_entity.type
_entity.pdbx_description
1 polymer ?
#
loop_
_entity_poly.entity_id
_entity_poly.type
_entity_poly.pdbx_seq_one_letter_code
_entity_poly.pdbx_strand_id
1 'polypeptide(L)'
;MNQLKLAVSGAQILFVAFGAMVLVPLLTKLNPSLALLGAGIGTLLFQIVTKRKVPIFLGSSFAFIAPIIYSLETWGLPSTMFGLFAAGFMYFVFAVLIKWRGLATVNRLLPPVVIGPVIMVIGLSVAAAASEMAMGKSSGKQVIDYADALILSGFTFAVTVVVSVFGSRMMKLVPILIGVAAGYILALVMGLVDTTTIAAAPWFEVPHFETPQVNWQAALFMLPVAIAPAIEHIGGIMAIGNVTGNNYTKDPGLDKT
;
A
#
# COMPACT_ATOMS: atom_id res chain seq x y z
N MET A 1 28.47 4.02 -9.64
CA MET A 1 27.51 5.03 -9.11
C MET A 1 27.93 5.35 -7.69
N ASN A 2 28.01 6.62 -7.28
CA ASN A 2 28.50 6.99 -5.94
C ASN A 2 27.53 6.45 -4.86
N GLN A 3 28.02 5.89 -3.76
CA GLN A 3 27.22 5.31 -2.66
C GLN A 3 26.16 6.30 -2.15
N LEU A 4 26.50 7.59 -2.10
CA LEU A 4 25.56 8.65 -1.73
C LEU A 4 24.37 8.74 -2.69
N LYS A 5 24.59 8.63 -4.01
CA LYS A 5 23.50 8.64 -5.02
C LYS A 5 22.59 7.43 -4.88
N LEU A 6 23.16 6.26 -4.56
CA LEU A 6 22.38 5.05 -4.27
C LEU A 6 21.51 5.20 -3.02
N ALA A 7 22.08 5.75 -1.93
CA ALA A 7 21.34 6.00 -0.70
C ALA A 7 20.19 7.00 -0.90
N VAL A 8 20.45 8.10 -1.63
CA VAL A 8 19.42 9.11 -1.95
C VAL A 8 18.31 8.50 -2.82
N SER A 9 18.68 7.69 -3.84
CA SER A 9 17.68 7.01 -4.67
C SER A 9 16.86 5.99 -3.87
N GLY A 10 17.49 5.28 -2.92
CA GLY A 10 16.78 4.36 -2.03
C GLY A 10 15.83 5.09 -1.07
N ALA A 11 16.27 6.18 -0.46
CA ALA A 11 15.42 7.03 0.38
C ALA A 11 14.22 7.60 -0.41
N GLN A 12 14.43 7.97 -1.67
CA GLN A 12 13.36 8.46 -2.55
C GLN A 12 12.24 7.42 -2.76
N ILE A 13 12.57 6.13 -2.86
CA ILE A 13 11.58 5.06 -3.01
C ILE A 13 10.68 4.97 -1.77
N LEU A 14 11.23 5.16 -0.57
CA LEU A 14 10.44 5.23 0.68
C LEU A 14 9.39 6.34 0.62
N PHE A 15 9.74 7.51 0.11
CA PHE A 15 8.81 8.63 -0.03
C PHE A 15 7.73 8.38 -1.08
N VAL A 16 8.06 7.73 -2.20
CA VAL A 16 7.06 7.36 -3.22
C VAL A 16 6.01 6.41 -2.64
N ALA A 17 6.47 5.45 -1.86
CA ALA A 17 5.63 4.42 -1.27
C ALA A 17 4.90 4.86 0.00
N PHE A 18 5.36 5.93 0.63
CA PHE A 18 4.80 6.45 1.89
C PHE A 18 3.28 6.61 1.85
N GLY A 19 2.74 7.14 0.73
CA GLY A 19 1.30 7.32 0.56
C GLY A 19 0.51 6.03 0.79
N ALA A 20 0.84 4.95 0.09
CA ALA A 20 0.16 3.66 0.26
C ALA A 20 0.42 3.02 1.63
N MET A 21 1.65 3.14 2.13
CA MET A 21 2.07 2.54 3.40
C MET A 21 1.41 3.15 4.62
N VAL A 22 1.10 4.44 4.58
CA VAL A 22 0.47 5.17 5.68
C VAL A 22 -1.04 5.29 5.47
N LEU A 23 -1.48 5.50 4.23
CA LEU A 23 -2.90 5.69 3.93
C LEU A 23 -3.74 4.44 4.24
N VAL A 24 -3.27 3.25 3.86
CA VAL A 24 -4.02 2.01 4.12
C VAL A 24 -4.28 1.80 5.62
N PRO A 25 -3.27 1.81 6.52
CA PRO A 25 -3.53 1.67 7.95
C PRO A 25 -4.39 2.81 8.52
N LEU A 26 -4.26 4.05 8.05
CA LEU A 26 -5.12 5.15 8.49
C LEU A 26 -6.59 4.93 8.11
N LEU A 27 -6.86 4.53 6.86
CA LEU A 27 -8.22 4.24 6.39
C LEU A 27 -8.86 3.05 7.12
N THR A 28 -8.04 2.06 7.44
CA THR A 28 -8.48 0.85 8.15
C THR A 28 -8.42 0.97 9.66
N LYS A 29 -8.01 2.12 10.21
CA LYS A 29 -7.80 2.33 11.66
C LYS A 29 -6.78 1.37 12.29
N LEU A 30 -5.90 0.80 11.49
CA LEU A 30 -4.75 0.03 11.96
C LEU A 30 -3.60 0.97 12.35
N ASN A 31 -2.67 0.46 13.17
CA ASN A 31 -1.50 1.24 13.56
C ASN A 31 -0.50 1.37 12.40
N PRO A 32 -0.23 2.60 11.88
CA PRO A 32 0.70 2.81 10.78
C PRO A 32 2.13 2.35 11.08
N SER A 33 2.58 2.47 12.34
CA SER A 33 3.92 2.05 12.74
C SER A 33 4.12 0.54 12.61
N LEU A 34 3.09 -0.25 12.97
CA LEU A 34 3.10 -1.71 12.79
C LEU A 34 3.05 -2.10 11.30
N ALA A 35 2.28 -1.37 10.50
CA ALA A 35 2.23 -1.61 9.05
C ALA A 35 3.58 -1.33 8.39
N LEU A 36 4.25 -0.23 8.76
CA LEU A 36 5.59 0.12 8.30
C LEU A 36 6.64 -0.93 8.72
N LEU A 37 6.58 -1.38 9.97
CA LEU A 37 7.47 -2.44 10.47
C LEU A 37 7.26 -3.75 9.70
N GLY A 38 6.00 -4.15 9.49
CA GLY A 38 5.66 -5.35 8.72
C GLY A 38 6.15 -5.28 7.28
N ALA A 39 5.96 -4.13 6.61
CA ALA A 39 6.44 -3.91 5.25
C ALA A 39 7.98 -3.94 5.17
N GLY A 40 8.67 -3.36 6.16
CA GLY A 40 10.12 -3.40 6.25
C GLY A 40 10.65 -4.82 6.40
N ILE A 41 10.14 -5.58 7.37
CA ILE A 41 10.51 -6.99 7.59
C ILE A 41 10.16 -7.83 6.36
N GLY A 42 8.95 -7.69 5.82
CA GLY A 42 8.51 -8.40 4.62
C GLY A 42 9.42 -8.13 3.42
N THR A 43 9.79 -6.87 3.20
CA THR A 43 10.73 -6.49 2.12
C THR A 43 12.12 -7.12 2.32
N LEU A 44 12.65 -7.12 3.53
CA LEU A 44 13.95 -7.74 3.82
C LEU A 44 13.92 -9.25 3.56
N LEU A 45 12.87 -9.94 4.01
CA LEU A 45 12.67 -11.37 3.75
C LEU A 45 12.54 -11.64 2.25
N PHE A 46 11.76 -10.83 1.53
CA PHE A 46 11.62 -10.90 0.08
C PHE A 46 12.98 -10.76 -0.62
N GLN A 47 13.80 -9.78 -0.22
CA GLN A 47 15.14 -9.57 -0.80
C GLN A 47 16.08 -10.74 -0.52
N ILE A 48 15.95 -11.41 0.64
CA ILE A 48 16.72 -12.62 0.95
C ILE A 48 16.29 -13.78 0.06
N VAL A 49 14.99 -14.04 -0.05
CA VAL A 49 14.42 -15.15 -0.83
C VAL A 49 14.70 -14.97 -2.32
N THR A 50 14.56 -13.76 -2.84
CA THR A 50 14.83 -13.43 -4.25
C THR A 50 16.30 -13.20 -4.56
N LYS A 51 17.19 -13.35 -3.56
CA LYS A 51 18.66 -13.13 -3.68
C LYS A 51 18.98 -11.73 -4.21
N ARG A 52 18.18 -10.71 -3.83
CA ARG A 52 18.28 -9.31 -4.26
C ARG A 52 18.21 -9.11 -5.78
N LYS A 53 17.62 -10.07 -6.50
CA LYS A 53 17.47 -9.96 -7.96
C LYS A 53 16.35 -9.01 -8.37
N VAL A 54 15.27 -8.97 -7.59
CA VAL A 54 14.07 -8.20 -7.90
C VAL A 54 14.10 -6.88 -7.15
N PRO A 55 14.24 -5.74 -7.83
CA PRO A 55 14.33 -4.43 -7.19
C PRO A 55 12.94 -3.87 -6.84
N ILE A 56 12.20 -4.58 -6.00
CA ILE A 56 10.88 -4.20 -5.50
C ILE A 56 10.95 -4.14 -3.98
N PHE A 57 10.12 -3.25 -3.41
CA PHE A 57 9.82 -3.26 -2.01
C PHE A 57 8.34 -3.63 -1.82
N LEU A 58 8.01 -4.28 -0.71
CA LEU A 58 6.66 -4.71 -0.41
C LEU A 58 5.93 -3.67 0.44
N GLY A 59 4.67 -3.44 0.14
CA GLY A 59 3.82 -2.49 0.85
C GLY A 59 2.39 -2.99 1.01
N SER A 60 1.55 -2.17 1.61
CA SER A 60 0.14 -2.47 1.80
C SER A 60 -0.61 -2.44 0.48
N SER A 61 -1.51 -3.40 0.25
CA SER A 61 -2.40 -3.41 -0.92
C SER A 61 -3.74 -2.76 -0.59
N PHE A 62 -4.20 -1.88 -1.48
CA PHE A 62 -5.51 -1.23 -1.38
C PHE A 62 -6.68 -2.23 -1.46
N ALA A 63 -6.46 -3.41 -2.04
CA ALA A 63 -7.47 -4.47 -2.11
C ALA A 63 -7.94 -4.95 -0.73
N PHE A 64 -7.11 -4.80 0.30
CA PHE A 64 -7.46 -5.19 1.66
C PHE A 64 -8.24 -4.13 2.43
N ILE A 65 -8.39 -2.88 1.97
CA ILE A 65 -9.01 -1.80 2.74
C ILE A 65 -10.44 -2.19 3.18
N ALA A 66 -11.32 -2.47 2.22
CA ALA A 66 -12.71 -2.80 2.52
C ALA A 66 -12.84 -4.11 3.32
N PRO A 67 -12.14 -5.21 2.99
CA PRO A 67 -12.15 -6.42 3.81
C PRO A 67 -11.64 -6.22 5.25
N ILE A 68 -10.60 -5.42 5.45
CA ILE A 68 -10.09 -5.12 6.80
C ILE A 68 -11.14 -4.35 7.60
N ILE A 69 -11.72 -3.29 7.03
CA ILE A 69 -12.76 -2.49 7.70
C ILE A 69 -13.93 -3.39 8.13
N TYR A 70 -14.47 -4.19 7.21
CA TYR A 70 -15.55 -5.12 7.50
C TYR A 70 -15.18 -6.12 8.60
N SER A 71 -13.99 -6.70 8.53
CA SER A 71 -13.50 -7.68 9.51
C SER A 71 -13.31 -7.07 10.90
N LEU A 72 -12.78 -5.84 10.97
CA LEU A 72 -12.61 -5.09 12.22
C LEU A 72 -13.95 -4.78 12.87
N GLU A 73 -14.94 -4.38 12.10
CA GLU A 73 -16.28 -4.06 12.61
C GLU A 73 -17.04 -5.32 13.05
N THR A 74 -16.80 -6.47 12.41
CA THR A 74 -17.54 -7.70 12.67
C THR A 74 -16.90 -8.55 13.76
N TRP A 75 -15.57 -8.70 13.76
CA TRP A 75 -14.85 -9.66 14.61
C TRP A 75 -13.75 -9.03 15.48
N GLY A 76 -13.50 -7.74 15.33
CA GLY A 76 -12.45 -7.01 16.05
C GLY A 76 -11.04 -7.25 15.52
N LEU A 77 -10.07 -6.50 16.09
CA LEU A 77 -8.69 -6.46 15.62
C LEU A 77 -7.96 -7.81 15.76
N PRO A 78 -8.02 -8.54 16.89
CA PRO A 78 -7.28 -9.81 17.02
C PRO A 78 -7.71 -10.86 16.00
N SER A 79 -9.01 -10.96 15.70
CA SER A 79 -9.56 -11.88 14.70
C SER A 79 -9.19 -11.46 13.28
N THR A 80 -9.18 -10.15 13.00
CA THR A 80 -8.77 -9.59 11.70
C THR A 80 -7.29 -9.88 11.42
N MET A 81 -6.43 -9.77 12.42
CA MET A 81 -5.01 -10.14 12.29
C MET A 81 -4.83 -11.61 11.95
N PHE A 82 -5.62 -12.51 12.54
CA PHE A 82 -5.60 -13.93 12.16
C PHE A 82 -6.10 -14.14 10.72
N GLY A 83 -7.12 -13.42 10.28
CA GLY A 83 -7.58 -13.43 8.90
C GLY A 83 -6.51 -12.96 7.91
N LEU A 84 -5.78 -11.88 8.23
CA LEU A 84 -4.66 -11.39 7.42
C LEU A 84 -3.50 -12.39 7.39
N PHE A 85 -3.20 -13.06 8.51
CA PHE A 85 -2.22 -14.14 8.55
C PHE A 85 -2.64 -15.29 7.62
N ALA A 86 -3.90 -15.70 7.64
CA ALA A 86 -4.43 -16.73 6.75
C ALA A 86 -4.33 -16.32 5.26
N ALA A 87 -4.64 -15.05 4.94
CA ALA A 87 -4.44 -14.49 3.60
C ALA A 87 -2.97 -14.54 3.17
N GLY A 88 -2.04 -14.21 4.08
CA GLY A 88 -0.60 -14.35 3.84
C GLY A 88 -0.19 -15.80 3.58
N PHE A 89 -0.75 -16.75 4.31
CA PHE A 89 -0.50 -18.18 4.08
C PHE A 89 -0.98 -18.64 2.70
N MET A 90 -2.04 -18.03 2.16
CA MET A 90 -2.52 -18.33 0.80
C MET A 90 -1.47 -18.05 -0.29
N TYR A 91 -0.60 -17.06 -0.10
CA TYR A 91 0.52 -16.81 -1.02
C TYR A 91 1.51 -17.98 -1.03
N PHE A 92 1.75 -18.60 0.13
CA PHE A 92 2.56 -19.81 0.18
C PHE A 92 1.92 -20.95 -0.62
N VAL A 93 0.61 -21.12 -0.53
CA VAL A 93 -0.13 -22.09 -1.33
C VAL A 93 0.01 -21.80 -2.84
N PHE A 94 -0.09 -20.52 -3.24
CA PHE A 94 0.13 -20.11 -4.62
C PHE A 94 1.57 -20.40 -5.08
N ALA A 95 2.57 -20.11 -4.26
CA ALA A 95 3.97 -20.42 -4.57
C ALA A 95 4.22 -21.92 -4.81
N VAL A 96 3.65 -22.76 -3.94
CA VAL A 96 3.72 -24.25 -4.10
C VAL A 96 3.01 -24.69 -5.37
N LEU A 97 1.83 -24.14 -5.66
CA LEU A 97 1.07 -24.46 -6.87
C LEU A 97 1.82 -24.09 -8.15
N ILE A 98 2.44 -22.89 -8.15
CA ILE A 98 3.27 -22.42 -9.26
C ILE A 98 4.49 -23.32 -9.45
N LYS A 99 5.12 -23.71 -8.37
CA LYS A 99 6.27 -24.62 -8.41
C LYS A 99 5.92 -26.01 -8.98
N TRP A 100 4.71 -26.53 -8.68
CA TRP A 100 4.28 -27.85 -9.17
C TRP A 100 3.73 -27.81 -10.59
N ARG A 101 2.90 -26.85 -10.91
CA ARG A 101 2.15 -26.78 -12.19
C ARG A 101 2.79 -25.86 -13.22
N GLY A 102 3.78 -25.07 -12.80
CA GLY A 102 4.48 -24.11 -13.65
C GLY A 102 3.70 -22.85 -13.99
N LEU A 103 4.37 -21.95 -14.67
CA LEU A 103 3.85 -20.64 -15.07
C LEU A 103 2.64 -20.71 -16.00
N ALA A 104 2.55 -21.77 -16.80
CA ALA A 104 1.44 -21.98 -17.73
C ALA A 104 0.08 -22.06 -17.00
N THR A 105 0.06 -22.65 -15.80
CA THR A 105 -1.15 -22.73 -14.97
C THR A 105 -1.58 -21.35 -14.49
N VAL A 106 -0.63 -20.50 -14.07
CA VAL A 106 -0.91 -19.12 -13.66
C VAL A 106 -1.49 -18.32 -14.82
N ASN A 107 -0.85 -18.36 -15.99
CA ASN A 107 -1.31 -17.66 -17.19
C ASN A 107 -2.69 -18.15 -17.67
N ARG A 108 -3.05 -19.40 -17.38
CA ARG A 108 -4.38 -19.95 -17.69
C ARG A 108 -5.43 -19.53 -16.68
N LEU A 109 -5.09 -19.49 -15.39
CA LEU A 109 -6.01 -19.09 -14.31
C LEU A 109 -6.17 -17.57 -14.22
N LEU A 110 -5.08 -16.83 -14.46
CA LEU A 110 -4.98 -15.39 -14.35
C LEU A 110 -4.44 -14.80 -15.68
N PRO A 111 -5.18 -14.86 -16.76
CA PRO A 111 -4.74 -14.29 -18.02
C PRO A 111 -4.64 -12.75 -17.89
N PRO A 112 -3.75 -12.09 -18.65
CA PRO A 112 -3.55 -10.62 -18.57
C PRO A 112 -4.84 -9.81 -18.74
N VAL A 113 -5.84 -10.35 -19.45
CA VAL A 113 -7.16 -9.73 -19.62
C VAL A 113 -7.93 -9.62 -18.28
N VAL A 114 -7.62 -10.43 -17.28
CA VAL A 114 -8.25 -10.37 -15.94
C VAL A 114 -7.53 -9.37 -15.04
N ILE A 115 -6.22 -9.22 -15.20
CA ILE A 115 -5.39 -8.34 -14.35
C ILE A 115 -5.86 -6.88 -14.42
N GLY A 116 -6.09 -6.36 -15.62
CA GLY A 116 -6.56 -4.98 -15.83
C GLY A 116 -7.86 -4.65 -15.11
N PRO A 117 -8.95 -5.40 -15.35
CA PRO A 117 -10.22 -5.23 -14.65
C PRO A 117 -10.11 -5.34 -13.13
N VAL A 118 -9.31 -6.27 -12.59
CA VAL A 118 -9.11 -6.39 -11.14
C VAL A 118 -8.48 -5.13 -10.56
N ILE A 119 -7.43 -4.60 -11.19
CA ILE A 119 -6.78 -3.35 -10.76
C ILE A 119 -7.76 -2.17 -10.86
N MET A 120 -8.58 -2.11 -11.91
CA MET A 120 -9.61 -1.08 -12.05
C MET A 120 -10.66 -1.15 -10.93
N VAL A 121 -11.13 -2.35 -10.59
CA VAL A 121 -12.10 -2.55 -9.50
C VAL A 121 -11.50 -2.14 -8.15
N ILE A 122 -10.24 -2.48 -7.88
CA ILE A 122 -9.52 -2.03 -6.68
C ILE A 122 -9.49 -0.49 -6.63
N GLY A 123 -9.10 0.16 -7.73
CA GLY A 123 -9.08 1.62 -7.82
C GLY A 123 -10.47 2.25 -7.57
N LEU A 124 -11.51 1.71 -8.17
CA LEU A 124 -12.87 2.18 -7.99
C LEU A 124 -13.39 1.96 -6.56
N SER A 125 -13.01 0.88 -5.90
CA SER A 125 -13.42 0.62 -4.51
C SER A 125 -12.87 1.66 -3.53
N VAL A 126 -11.72 2.25 -3.84
CA VAL A 126 -11.10 3.32 -3.02
C VAL A 126 -11.61 4.71 -3.39
N ALA A 127 -12.18 4.88 -4.59
CA ALA A 127 -12.63 6.18 -5.08
C ALA A 127 -13.70 6.83 -4.18
N ALA A 128 -14.61 6.04 -3.61
CA ALA A 128 -15.63 6.53 -2.67
C ALA A 128 -14.99 7.13 -1.42
N ALA A 129 -14.04 6.42 -0.80
CA ALA A 129 -13.31 6.92 0.36
C ALA A 129 -12.49 8.17 0.03
N ALA A 130 -11.83 8.19 -1.13
CA ALA A 130 -11.09 9.36 -1.59
C ALA A 130 -12.01 10.58 -1.78
N SER A 131 -13.22 10.39 -2.33
CA SER A 131 -14.20 11.44 -2.49
C SER A 131 -14.70 11.98 -1.15
N GLU A 132 -14.97 11.12 -0.18
CA GLU A 132 -15.35 11.52 1.17
C GLU A 132 -14.23 12.34 1.84
N MET A 133 -13.00 11.88 1.77
CA MET A 133 -11.84 12.60 2.32
C MET A 133 -11.64 13.96 1.65
N ALA A 134 -11.81 14.06 0.32
CA ALA A 134 -11.71 15.32 -0.40
C ALA A 134 -12.78 16.33 0.02
N MET A 135 -13.94 15.86 0.48
CA MET A 135 -15.02 16.67 1.04
C MET A 135 -14.90 16.92 2.56
N GLY A 136 -13.78 16.56 3.18
CA GLY A 136 -13.54 16.76 4.60
C GLY A 136 -14.23 15.77 5.51
N LYS A 137 -14.66 14.62 4.98
CA LYS A 137 -15.31 13.55 5.74
C LYS A 137 -14.32 12.43 6.09
N SER A 138 -14.49 11.83 7.24
CA SER A 138 -13.82 10.61 7.65
C SER A 138 -14.83 9.65 8.25
N SER A 139 -14.95 8.44 7.69
CA SER A 139 -15.98 7.45 8.11
C SER A 139 -17.40 8.04 8.16
N GLY A 140 -17.79 8.81 7.14
CA GLY A 140 -19.10 9.44 7.02
C GLY A 140 -19.34 10.67 7.90
N LYS A 141 -18.40 11.03 8.79
CA LYS A 141 -18.50 12.20 9.67
C LYS A 141 -17.69 13.37 9.11
N GLN A 142 -18.25 14.59 9.17
CA GLN A 142 -17.53 15.81 8.82
C GLN A 142 -16.45 16.09 9.87
N VAL A 143 -15.20 16.18 9.44
CA VAL A 143 -14.03 16.44 10.29
C VAL A 143 -13.50 17.86 10.05
N ILE A 144 -13.55 18.31 8.80
CA ILE A 144 -13.14 19.65 8.36
C ILE A 144 -14.32 20.28 7.63
N ASP A 145 -14.52 21.58 7.76
CA ASP A 145 -15.57 22.27 7.03
C ASP A 145 -15.47 22.00 5.53
N TYR A 146 -16.61 21.88 4.86
CA TYR A 146 -16.68 21.45 3.46
C TYR A 146 -15.93 22.41 2.52
N ALA A 147 -16.04 23.73 2.75
CA ALA A 147 -15.36 24.71 1.92
C ALA A 147 -13.84 24.64 2.08
N ASP A 148 -13.35 24.52 3.32
CA ASP A 148 -11.94 24.39 3.62
C ASP A 148 -11.36 23.08 3.07
N ALA A 149 -12.12 22.01 3.17
CA ALA A 149 -11.73 20.71 2.62
C ALA A 149 -11.57 20.73 1.10
N LEU A 150 -12.51 21.40 0.38
CA LEU A 150 -12.42 21.55 -1.07
C LEU A 150 -11.24 22.41 -1.50
N ILE A 151 -10.95 23.50 -0.79
CA ILE A 151 -9.78 24.33 -1.05
C ILE A 151 -8.50 23.51 -0.85
N LEU A 152 -8.40 22.80 0.27
CA LEU A 152 -7.23 22.01 0.61
C LEU A 152 -7.01 20.84 -0.37
N SER A 153 -8.06 20.07 -0.66
CA SER A 153 -7.98 18.93 -1.57
C SER A 153 -7.72 19.38 -3.00
N GLY A 154 -8.41 20.42 -3.47
CA GLY A 154 -8.23 21.01 -4.81
C GLY A 154 -6.81 21.55 -5.01
N PHE A 155 -6.28 22.29 -4.02
CA PHE A 155 -4.89 22.78 -4.05
C PHE A 155 -3.88 21.65 -4.08
N THR A 156 -4.01 20.67 -3.17
CA THR A 156 -3.11 19.50 -3.08
C THR A 156 -3.10 18.71 -4.39
N PHE A 157 -4.29 18.47 -4.95
CA PHE A 157 -4.44 17.80 -6.23
C PHE A 157 -3.80 18.59 -7.37
N ALA A 158 -4.07 19.91 -7.46
CA ALA A 158 -3.50 20.77 -8.48
C ALA A 158 -1.97 20.79 -8.43
N VAL A 159 -1.36 20.92 -7.24
CA VAL A 159 0.09 20.87 -7.07
C VAL A 159 0.63 19.52 -7.53
N THR A 160 -0.01 18.41 -7.15
CA THR A 160 0.41 17.05 -7.56
C THR A 160 0.39 16.92 -9.09
N VAL A 161 -0.68 17.37 -9.75
CA VAL A 161 -0.81 17.33 -11.21
C VAL A 161 0.24 18.22 -11.88
N VAL A 162 0.40 19.47 -11.42
CA VAL A 162 1.39 20.40 -11.98
C VAL A 162 2.81 19.83 -11.86
N VAL A 163 3.17 19.27 -10.72
CA VAL A 163 4.49 18.67 -10.52
C VAL A 163 4.66 17.42 -11.39
N SER A 164 3.63 16.61 -11.54
CA SER A 164 3.67 15.41 -12.38
C SER A 164 3.88 15.73 -13.87
N VAL A 165 3.22 16.80 -14.34
CA VAL A 165 3.25 17.18 -15.76
C VAL A 165 4.44 18.09 -16.10
N PHE A 166 4.64 19.14 -15.29
CA PHE A 166 5.61 20.22 -15.59
C PHE A 166 6.86 20.17 -14.72
N GLY A 167 6.90 19.33 -13.68
CA GLY A 167 8.03 19.23 -12.76
C GLY A 167 9.34 18.84 -13.45
N SER A 168 10.45 19.16 -12.82
CA SER A 168 11.78 18.70 -13.23
C SER A 168 11.87 17.16 -13.15
N ARG A 169 12.90 16.57 -13.79
CA ARG A 169 13.11 15.11 -13.79
C ARG A 169 13.06 14.50 -12.38
N MET A 170 13.63 15.18 -11.38
CA MET A 170 13.62 14.71 -9.98
C MET A 170 12.25 14.88 -9.33
N MET A 171 11.56 16.00 -9.57
CA MET A 171 10.24 16.26 -9.00
C MET A 171 9.18 15.30 -9.52
N LYS A 172 9.25 14.91 -10.79
CA LYS A 172 8.34 13.92 -11.41
C LYS A 172 8.45 12.52 -10.80
N LEU A 173 9.47 12.25 -10.01
CA LEU A 173 9.61 10.97 -9.31
C LEU A 173 8.83 10.95 -7.99
N VAL A 174 8.52 12.11 -7.41
CA VAL A 174 7.85 12.23 -6.10
C VAL A 174 6.68 13.25 -6.11
N PRO A 175 5.82 13.28 -7.13
CA PRO A 175 4.80 14.31 -7.25
C PRO A 175 3.78 14.26 -6.12
N ILE A 176 3.39 13.06 -5.69
CA ILE A 176 2.44 12.85 -4.59
C ILE A 176 3.02 13.40 -3.28
N LEU A 177 4.29 13.13 -2.98
CA LEU A 177 4.93 13.65 -1.77
C LEU A 177 4.96 15.18 -1.76
N ILE A 178 5.31 15.79 -2.91
CA ILE A 178 5.31 17.26 -3.03
C ILE A 178 3.90 17.82 -2.84
N GLY A 179 2.90 17.18 -3.41
CA GLY A 179 1.50 17.54 -3.21
C GLY A 179 1.07 17.45 -1.75
N VAL A 180 1.38 16.34 -1.08
CA VAL A 180 1.09 16.14 0.36
C VAL A 180 1.79 17.19 1.20
N ALA A 181 3.08 17.47 0.95
CA ALA A 181 3.82 18.49 1.68
C ALA A 181 3.22 19.88 1.49
N ALA A 182 2.88 20.25 0.25
CA ALA A 182 2.24 21.53 -0.05
C ALA A 182 0.85 21.64 0.61
N GLY A 183 0.04 20.58 0.53
CA GLY A 183 -1.26 20.52 1.20
C GLY A 183 -1.14 20.62 2.72
N TYR A 184 -0.16 19.96 3.32
CA TYR A 184 0.09 20.05 4.75
C TYR A 184 0.50 21.46 5.19
N ILE A 185 1.36 22.14 4.40
CA ILE A 185 1.73 23.53 4.65
C ILE A 185 0.50 24.43 4.57
N LEU A 186 -0.36 24.24 3.56
CA LEU A 186 -1.61 24.99 3.44
C LEU A 186 -2.53 24.74 4.64
N ALA A 187 -2.67 23.49 5.07
CA ALA A 187 -3.49 23.13 6.23
C ALA A 187 -2.96 23.79 7.52
N LEU A 188 -1.64 23.91 7.68
CA LEU A 188 -1.03 24.66 8.79
C LEU A 188 -1.37 26.15 8.74
N VAL A 189 -1.29 26.76 7.55
CA VAL A 189 -1.63 28.19 7.37
C VAL A 189 -3.12 28.45 7.62
N MET A 190 -3.98 27.51 7.23
CA MET A 190 -5.43 27.57 7.48
C MET A 190 -5.80 27.28 8.94
N GLY A 191 -4.84 26.86 9.80
CA GLY A 191 -5.10 26.52 11.20
C GLY A 191 -5.89 25.22 11.40
N LEU A 192 -5.89 24.33 10.40
CA LEU A 192 -6.63 23.06 10.42
C LEU A 192 -5.83 21.94 11.13
N VAL A 193 -4.54 22.16 11.39
CA VAL A 193 -3.65 21.15 12.00
C VAL A 193 -3.54 21.40 13.49
N ASP A 194 -3.92 20.39 14.29
CA ASP A 194 -3.66 20.40 15.74
C ASP A 194 -2.20 20.05 16.02
N THR A 195 -1.39 21.07 16.24
CA THR A 195 0.03 20.92 16.56
C THR A 195 0.30 20.44 17.98
N THR A 196 -0.70 20.50 18.89
CA THR A 196 -0.55 20.05 20.28
C THR A 196 -0.34 18.55 20.38
N THR A 197 -1.06 17.80 19.57
CA THR A 197 -0.93 16.34 19.46
C THR A 197 0.47 15.94 18.96
N ILE A 198 1.02 16.71 18.00
CA ILE A 198 2.36 16.46 17.46
C ILE A 198 3.43 16.76 18.54
N ALA A 199 3.27 17.88 19.26
CA ALA A 199 4.21 18.29 20.32
C ALA A 199 4.20 17.33 21.52
N ALA A 200 3.06 16.69 21.80
CA ALA A 200 2.91 15.73 22.89
C ALA A 200 3.36 14.31 22.51
N ALA A 201 3.59 14.03 21.24
CA ALA A 201 3.98 12.70 20.77
C ALA A 201 5.41 12.36 21.23
N PRO A 202 5.64 11.15 21.79
CA PRO A 202 6.96 10.72 22.19
C PRO A 202 7.85 10.49 20.95
N TRP A 203 9.13 10.87 21.05
CA TRP A 203 10.11 10.66 19.98
C TRP A 203 10.38 9.18 19.70
N PHE A 204 10.27 8.35 20.72
CA PHE A 204 10.45 6.90 20.63
C PHE A 204 9.33 6.21 21.40
N GLU A 205 8.53 5.45 20.70
CA GLU A 205 7.48 4.64 21.27
C GLU A 205 7.51 3.25 20.64
N VAL A 206 7.45 2.22 21.45
CA VAL A 206 7.28 0.85 20.96
C VAL A 206 5.81 0.66 20.62
N PRO A 207 5.46 0.32 19.37
CA PRO A 207 4.07 0.10 19.00
C PRO A 207 3.43 -0.99 19.86
N HIS A 208 2.19 -0.80 20.25
CA HIS A 208 1.44 -1.81 20.99
C HIS A 208 1.16 -3.00 20.07
N PHE A 209 1.68 -4.17 20.46
CA PHE A 209 1.45 -5.42 19.74
C PHE A 209 0.24 -6.13 20.33
N GLU A 210 -0.74 -6.43 19.50
CA GLU A 210 -1.84 -7.30 19.88
C GLU A 210 -1.59 -8.73 19.38
N THR A 211 -2.04 -9.70 20.18
CA THR A 211 -1.93 -11.12 19.81
C THR A 211 -3.10 -11.52 18.91
N PRO A 212 -2.85 -12.12 17.74
CA PRO A 212 -3.91 -12.66 16.91
C PRO A 212 -4.71 -13.73 17.65
N GLN A 213 -6.03 -13.68 17.52
CA GLN A 213 -6.93 -14.70 18.04
C GLN A 213 -7.48 -15.56 16.91
N VAL A 214 -7.47 -16.86 17.10
CA VAL A 214 -7.97 -17.82 16.09
C VAL A 214 -9.46 -17.59 15.86
N ASN A 215 -9.79 -17.17 14.65
CA ASN A 215 -11.17 -17.01 14.19
C ASN A 215 -11.28 -17.51 12.73
N TRP A 216 -11.88 -18.69 12.58
CA TRP A 216 -12.00 -19.33 11.27
C TRP A 216 -12.94 -18.58 10.32
N GLN A 217 -13.91 -17.82 10.82
CA GLN A 217 -14.79 -17.00 9.99
C GLN A 217 -14.03 -15.86 9.36
N ALA A 218 -13.22 -15.15 10.14
CA ALA A 218 -12.33 -14.09 9.65
C ALA A 218 -11.29 -14.66 8.66
N ALA A 219 -10.72 -15.83 8.96
CA ALA A 219 -9.77 -16.49 8.04
C ALA A 219 -10.41 -16.86 6.71
N LEU A 220 -11.54 -17.54 6.71
CA LEU A 220 -12.27 -17.95 5.48
C LEU A 220 -12.73 -16.73 4.66
N PHE A 221 -13.09 -15.64 5.32
CA PHE A 221 -13.45 -14.41 4.65
C PHE A 221 -12.24 -13.74 3.97
N MET A 222 -11.06 -13.73 4.63
CA MET A 222 -9.86 -13.09 4.10
C MET A 222 -9.11 -13.92 3.06
N LEU A 223 -9.22 -15.25 3.06
CA LEU A 223 -8.52 -16.12 2.12
C LEU A 223 -8.77 -15.75 0.64
N PRO A 224 -10.02 -15.58 0.15
CA PRO A 224 -10.26 -15.22 -1.25
C PRO A 224 -9.77 -13.79 -1.59
N VAL A 225 -9.68 -12.89 -0.61
CA VAL A 225 -9.18 -11.53 -0.82
C VAL A 225 -7.73 -11.55 -1.29
N ALA A 226 -6.92 -12.52 -0.85
CA ALA A 226 -5.52 -12.67 -1.25
C ALA A 226 -5.32 -12.85 -2.77
N ILE A 227 -6.36 -13.27 -3.50
CA ILE A 227 -6.28 -13.45 -4.96
C ILE A 227 -6.02 -12.12 -5.68
N ALA A 228 -6.68 -11.04 -5.27
CA ALA A 228 -6.55 -9.75 -5.92
C ALA A 228 -5.13 -9.17 -5.81
N PRO A 229 -4.50 -9.08 -4.61
CA PRO A 229 -3.11 -8.65 -4.50
C PRO A 229 -2.10 -9.64 -5.14
N ALA A 230 -2.42 -10.94 -5.21
CA ALA A 230 -1.56 -11.88 -5.95
C ALA A 230 -1.53 -11.57 -7.46
N ILE A 231 -2.67 -11.19 -8.03
CA ILE A 231 -2.76 -10.72 -9.42
C ILE A 231 -1.98 -9.41 -9.60
N GLU A 232 -2.15 -8.47 -8.67
CA GLU A 232 -1.43 -7.20 -8.66
C GLU A 232 0.09 -7.42 -8.58
N HIS A 233 0.54 -8.34 -7.71
CA HIS A 233 1.94 -8.71 -7.58
C HIS A 233 2.53 -9.27 -8.88
N ILE A 234 1.84 -10.20 -9.54
CA ILE A 234 2.27 -10.75 -10.85
C ILE A 234 2.42 -9.63 -11.88
N GLY A 235 1.43 -8.71 -11.94
CA GLY A 235 1.48 -7.54 -12.81
C GLY A 235 2.69 -6.65 -12.51
N GLY A 236 2.98 -6.39 -11.23
CA GLY A 236 4.13 -5.62 -10.77
C GLY A 236 5.46 -6.26 -11.16
N ILE A 237 5.61 -7.57 -10.97
CA ILE A 237 6.80 -8.33 -11.38
C ILE A 237 7.03 -8.25 -12.89
N MET A 238 5.97 -8.35 -13.69
CA MET A 238 6.08 -8.21 -15.15
C MET A 238 6.44 -6.78 -15.55
N ALA A 239 5.83 -5.78 -14.91
CA ALA A 239 6.09 -4.36 -15.20
C ALA A 239 7.54 -3.98 -14.90
N ILE A 240 8.07 -4.36 -13.72
CA ILE A 240 9.47 -4.08 -13.38
C ILE A 240 10.45 -4.87 -14.27
N GLY A 241 10.06 -6.08 -14.69
CA GLY A 241 10.80 -6.88 -15.65
C GLY A 241 10.98 -6.15 -17.00
N ASN A 242 9.91 -5.55 -17.51
CA ASN A 242 9.94 -4.75 -18.74
C ASN A 242 10.83 -3.51 -18.62
N VAL A 243 10.81 -2.84 -17.46
CA VAL A 243 11.63 -1.64 -17.21
C VAL A 243 13.12 -1.98 -17.07
N THR A 244 13.43 -3.09 -16.41
CA THR A 244 14.83 -3.50 -16.16
C THR A 244 15.44 -4.37 -17.26
N GLY A 245 14.62 -4.83 -18.22
CA GLY A 245 15.06 -5.77 -19.27
C GLY A 245 15.27 -7.20 -18.78
N ASN A 246 14.80 -7.54 -17.58
CA ASN A 246 14.97 -8.85 -16.95
C ASN A 246 13.66 -9.62 -16.89
N ASN A 247 13.73 -10.95 -16.94
CA ASN A 247 12.55 -11.78 -16.80
C ASN A 247 12.47 -12.39 -15.39
N TYR A 248 11.90 -11.66 -14.46
CA TYR A 248 11.77 -12.08 -13.06
C TYR A 248 10.75 -13.20 -12.84
N THR A 249 9.89 -13.46 -13.82
CA THR A 249 8.98 -14.61 -13.76
C THR A 249 9.69 -15.94 -13.94
N LYS A 250 10.90 -15.92 -14.56
CA LYS A 250 11.77 -17.09 -14.73
C LYS A 250 12.90 -17.14 -13.72
N ASP A 251 13.55 -16.02 -13.45
CA ASP A 251 14.67 -15.90 -12.50
C ASP A 251 14.51 -14.65 -11.63
N PRO A 252 14.23 -14.79 -10.35
CA PRO A 252 14.28 -15.96 -9.48
C PRO A 252 13.09 -16.94 -9.59
N GLY A 253 12.04 -16.58 -10.31
CA GLY A 253 10.82 -17.34 -10.49
C GLY A 253 9.65 -16.82 -9.66
N LEU A 254 8.42 -16.91 -10.18
CA LEU A 254 7.21 -16.46 -9.46
C LEU A 254 6.93 -17.26 -8.19
N ASP A 255 7.50 -18.44 -8.05
CA ASP A 255 7.41 -19.26 -6.84
C ASP A 255 8.22 -18.70 -5.67
N LYS A 256 9.10 -17.72 -5.93
CA LYS A 256 9.97 -17.07 -4.93
C LYS A 256 9.66 -15.58 -4.75
N THR A 257 8.81 -15.04 -5.59
CA THR A 257 8.36 -13.66 -5.48
C THR A 257 6.97 -13.60 -4.88
#